data_762909c4dde1a806ac7f3a18f0bdf436
#
_entry.id   762909c4dde1a806ac7f3a18f0bdf436
#
_cell.length_a   1.000
_cell.length_b   1.000
_cell.length_c   1.000
_cell.angle_alpha   90.00
_cell.angle_beta   90.00
_cell.angle_gamma   90.00
#
_symmetry.space_group_name_H-M   'P 1'
#
loop_
_entity.id
_entity.type
_entity.pdbx_description
1 polymer ?
#
loop_
_entity_poly.entity_id
_entity_poly.type
_entity_poly.pdbx_seq_one_letter_code
_entity_poly.pdbx_strand_id
1 'polypeptide(L)'
;MGYDPRPIGVFDSGLGGLTGFQKLRALLPGEDLIYFGDTGRVPYGTRGRDIITKYARQDASFLMGFGIKLLFIACNTACYAALDTLAQELPVPVCGVIEDASRRACAQTHNGRIAVLATAATVSGHVYSDFLKSLRPDLCVLEQPCRLFVPVVEAGRFSKEDPIVRILTQEYLAPVRAFGADTIILGCTHYPLLAPAIAQEAPEAALIDSGAEAAVHVASILAEKGLSNLPDHKGGVRYYVSDSVEDFTGSASIFLQHPLEGPVERIDIEKF
;
A
#
# COMPACT_ATOMS: atom_id res chain seq x y z
N MET A 1 23.29 -20.35 5.92
CA MET A 1 22.21 -19.46 5.49
C MET A 1 22.70 -18.73 4.25
N GLY A 2 21.94 -18.75 3.17
CA GLY A 2 22.29 -18.01 1.97
C GLY A 2 22.02 -16.51 2.17
N TYR A 3 22.76 -15.66 1.46
CA TYR A 3 22.52 -14.22 1.36
C TYR A 3 22.17 -13.89 -0.08
N ASP A 4 21.27 -12.95 -0.27
CA ASP A 4 20.84 -12.51 -1.59
C ASP A 4 20.97 -10.97 -1.69
N PRO A 5 22.02 -10.45 -2.40
CA PRO A 5 22.27 -9.02 -2.51
C PRO A 5 21.34 -8.31 -3.49
N ARG A 6 20.44 -9.04 -4.18
CA ARG A 6 19.50 -8.43 -5.11
C ARG A 6 18.54 -7.50 -4.39
N PRO A 7 18.08 -6.42 -5.02
CA PRO A 7 17.17 -5.47 -4.39
C PRO A 7 15.74 -6.02 -4.25
N ILE A 8 14.95 -5.40 -3.38
CA ILE A 8 13.51 -5.54 -3.33
C ILE A 8 12.90 -4.48 -4.24
N GLY A 9 12.03 -4.89 -5.16
CA GLY A 9 11.24 -3.98 -5.99
C GLY A 9 9.93 -3.63 -5.29
N VAL A 10 9.59 -2.35 -5.27
CA VAL A 10 8.33 -1.84 -4.72
C VAL A 10 7.65 -0.98 -5.77
N PHE A 11 6.37 -1.21 -6.07
CA PHE A 11 5.63 -0.27 -6.90
C PHE A 11 4.29 0.15 -6.29
N ASP A 12 3.89 1.33 -6.70
CA ASP A 12 2.58 1.93 -6.42
C ASP A 12 2.09 2.72 -7.63
N SER A 13 0.80 3.00 -7.67
CA SER A 13 0.22 3.86 -8.70
C SER A 13 0.75 5.30 -8.71
N GLY A 14 1.48 5.72 -7.69
CA GLY A 14 2.01 7.09 -7.59
C GLY A 14 2.88 7.34 -6.37
N LEU A 15 2.43 8.25 -5.49
CA LEU A 15 3.13 8.67 -4.28
C LEU A 15 2.76 7.88 -3.03
N GLY A 16 1.50 7.41 -2.97
CA GLY A 16 0.93 6.85 -1.75
C GLY A 16 1.71 5.66 -1.20
N GLY A 17 2.24 4.80 -2.06
CA GLY A 17 3.03 3.64 -1.69
C GLY A 17 4.29 3.95 -0.88
N LEU A 18 4.75 5.20 -0.88
CA LEU A 18 5.86 5.64 -0.03
C LEU A 18 5.56 5.46 1.46
N THR A 19 4.29 5.46 1.90
CA THR A 19 3.92 5.15 3.29
C THR A 19 4.29 3.71 3.67
N GLY A 20 3.96 2.73 2.82
CA GLY A 20 4.37 1.32 3.01
C GLY A 20 5.86 1.11 2.81
N PHE A 21 6.45 1.80 1.82
CA PHE A 21 7.88 1.79 1.54
C PHE A 21 8.70 2.24 2.75
N GLN A 22 8.29 3.31 3.43
CA GLN A 22 8.92 3.79 4.67
C GLN A 22 8.91 2.73 5.78
N LYS A 23 7.79 2.00 5.93
CA LYS A 23 7.68 0.91 6.90
C LYS A 23 8.65 -0.23 6.57
N LEU A 24 8.71 -0.59 5.29
CA LEU A 24 9.64 -1.61 4.80
C LEU A 24 11.10 -1.18 5.04
N ARG A 25 11.47 0.05 4.70
CA ARG A 25 12.81 0.61 4.91
C ARG A 25 13.22 0.60 6.38
N ALA A 26 12.29 0.96 7.29
CA ALA A 26 12.55 0.97 8.73
C ALA A 26 12.77 -0.45 9.30
N LEU A 27 12.04 -1.45 8.80
CA LEU A 27 12.19 -2.85 9.24
C LEU A 27 13.43 -3.53 8.64
N LEU A 28 13.80 -3.17 7.43
CA LEU A 28 14.84 -3.83 6.62
C LEU A 28 15.93 -2.82 6.19
N PRO A 29 16.64 -2.18 7.12
CA PRO A 29 17.63 -1.14 6.80
C PRO A 29 18.84 -1.66 6.02
N GLY A 30 19.10 -2.98 6.04
CA GLY A 30 20.14 -3.65 5.29
C GLY A 30 19.74 -4.05 3.85
N GLU A 31 18.50 -3.83 3.43
CA GLU A 31 18.03 -4.20 2.10
C GLU A 31 18.15 -3.05 1.10
N ASP A 32 18.60 -3.34 -0.11
CA ASP A 32 18.49 -2.40 -1.23
C ASP A 32 17.06 -2.36 -1.72
N LEU A 33 16.49 -1.16 -1.83
CA LEU A 33 15.10 -0.94 -2.24
C LEU A 33 15.04 -0.12 -3.53
N ILE A 34 14.19 -0.55 -4.45
CA ILE A 34 13.86 0.19 -5.67
C ILE A 34 12.38 0.49 -5.64
N TYR A 35 12.03 1.77 -5.55
CA TYR A 35 10.65 2.24 -5.63
C TYR A 35 10.32 2.69 -7.05
N PHE A 36 9.18 2.25 -7.57
CA PHE A 36 8.58 2.78 -8.78
C PHE A 36 7.20 3.36 -8.48
N GLY A 37 7.02 4.65 -8.76
CA GLY A 37 5.73 5.35 -8.72
C GLY A 37 5.22 5.62 -10.12
N ASP A 38 4.08 5.01 -10.51
CA ASP A 38 3.48 5.20 -11.83
C ASP A 38 2.69 6.52 -11.92
N THR A 39 3.39 7.62 -11.68
CA THR A 39 2.83 8.97 -11.53
C THR A 39 2.16 9.51 -12.79
N GLY A 40 2.51 9.02 -13.97
CA GLY A 40 1.93 9.45 -15.23
C GLY A 40 0.56 8.84 -15.55
N ARG A 41 0.13 7.79 -14.81
CA ARG A 41 -1.12 7.06 -15.07
C ARG A 41 -2.09 7.05 -13.90
N VAL A 42 -1.81 7.85 -12.86
CA VAL A 42 -2.71 8.03 -11.70
C VAL A 42 -4.07 8.65 -12.10
N PRO A 43 -5.14 8.40 -11.31
CA PRO A 43 -5.24 7.42 -10.24
C PRO A 43 -5.68 6.04 -10.77
N TYR A 44 -5.18 4.96 -10.17
CA TYR A 44 -5.66 3.59 -10.47
C TYR A 44 -7.06 3.32 -9.90
N GLY A 45 -7.39 3.96 -8.79
CA GLY A 45 -8.63 3.73 -8.03
C GLY A 45 -9.94 4.06 -8.76
N THR A 46 -9.87 4.62 -9.97
CA THR A 46 -11.01 4.94 -10.85
C THR A 46 -11.00 4.15 -12.17
N ARG A 47 -9.99 3.28 -12.38
CA ARG A 47 -9.81 2.50 -13.60
C ARG A 47 -10.45 1.11 -13.49
N GLY A 48 -10.75 0.52 -14.65
CA GLY A 48 -11.20 -0.87 -14.72
C GLY A 48 -10.07 -1.87 -14.48
N ARG A 49 -10.41 -3.08 -14.01
CA ARG A 49 -9.46 -4.13 -13.62
C ARG A 49 -8.43 -4.44 -14.70
N ASP A 50 -8.88 -4.60 -15.96
CA ASP A 50 -7.98 -4.97 -17.08
C ASP A 50 -6.90 -3.91 -17.33
N ILE A 51 -7.27 -2.63 -17.23
CA ILE A 51 -6.33 -1.51 -17.38
C ILE A 51 -5.30 -1.51 -16.26
N ILE A 52 -5.76 -1.71 -15.01
CA ILE A 52 -4.87 -1.76 -13.84
C ILE A 52 -3.93 -2.96 -13.96
N THR A 53 -4.43 -4.13 -14.39
CA THR A 53 -3.60 -5.33 -14.59
C THR A 53 -2.54 -5.12 -15.66
N LYS A 54 -2.90 -4.44 -16.77
CA LYS A 54 -1.93 -4.07 -17.81
C LYS A 54 -0.82 -3.18 -17.22
N TYR A 55 -1.18 -2.14 -16.48
CA TYR A 55 -0.23 -1.22 -15.88
C TYR A 55 0.69 -1.93 -14.87
N ALA A 56 0.11 -2.74 -13.98
CA ALA A 56 0.87 -3.49 -13.00
C ALA A 56 1.88 -4.48 -13.62
N ARG A 57 1.56 -5.08 -14.79
CA ARG A 57 2.53 -5.91 -15.54
C ARG A 57 3.70 -5.10 -16.07
N GLN A 58 3.46 -3.90 -16.60
CA GLN A 58 4.52 -2.99 -17.07
C GLN A 58 5.40 -2.53 -15.90
N ASP A 59 4.78 -2.14 -14.77
CA ASP A 59 5.48 -1.74 -13.56
C ASP A 59 6.38 -2.87 -13.02
N ALA A 60 5.85 -4.08 -12.96
CA ALA A 60 6.59 -5.27 -12.56
C ALA A 60 7.71 -5.62 -13.55
N SER A 61 7.45 -5.54 -14.87
CA SER A 61 8.45 -5.79 -15.92
C SER A 61 9.64 -4.82 -15.79
N PHE A 62 9.37 -3.54 -15.57
CA PHE A 62 10.40 -2.54 -15.30
C PHE A 62 11.26 -2.94 -14.10
N LEU A 63 10.65 -3.25 -12.97
CA LEU A 63 11.38 -3.65 -11.75
C LEU A 63 12.15 -4.96 -11.92
N MET A 64 11.60 -5.92 -12.65
CA MET A 64 12.30 -7.17 -12.98
C MET A 64 13.60 -6.95 -13.77
N GLY A 65 13.69 -5.87 -14.54
CA GLY A 65 14.92 -5.47 -15.25
C GLY A 65 16.11 -5.19 -14.31
N PHE A 66 15.88 -4.92 -13.03
CA PHE A 66 16.93 -4.77 -12.02
C PHE A 66 17.33 -6.09 -11.34
N GLY A 67 16.73 -7.21 -11.72
CA GLY A 67 16.96 -8.51 -11.09
C GLY A 67 16.51 -8.56 -9.63
N ILE A 68 15.36 -7.99 -9.32
CA ILE A 68 14.82 -7.98 -7.94
C ILE A 68 14.64 -9.41 -7.39
N LYS A 69 14.78 -9.56 -6.08
CA LYS A 69 14.58 -10.84 -5.38
C LYS A 69 13.15 -11.04 -4.86
N LEU A 70 12.39 -9.96 -4.75
CA LEU A 70 11.01 -9.92 -4.30
C LEU A 70 10.33 -8.69 -4.87
N LEU A 71 9.05 -8.82 -5.25
CA LEU A 71 8.20 -7.71 -5.65
C LEU A 71 7.19 -7.40 -4.54
N PHE A 72 7.16 -6.16 -4.07
CA PHE A 72 6.17 -5.65 -3.13
C PHE A 72 5.21 -4.69 -3.83
N ILE A 73 3.94 -5.06 -3.92
CA ILE A 73 2.87 -4.23 -4.47
C ILE A 73 2.27 -3.40 -3.33
N ALA A 74 2.70 -2.14 -3.21
CA ALA A 74 2.23 -1.27 -2.14
C ALA A 74 0.80 -0.76 -2.38
N CYS A 75 0.37 -0.65 -3.65
CA CYS A 75 -0.95 -0.16 -4.04
C CYS A 75 -2.06 -1.20 -3.80
N ASN A 76 -3.03 -0.90 -2.93
CA ASN A 76 -4.20 -1.76 -2.69
C ASN A 76 -5.01 -2.01 -3.95
N THR A 77 -5.18 -1.00 -4.79
CA THR A 77 -5.91 -1.11 -6.06
C THR A 77 -5.18 -2.01 -7.06
N ALA A 78 -3.85 -1.93 -7.13
CA ALA A 78 -3.04 -2.83 -7.96
C ALA A 78 -3.07 -4.28 -7.41
N CYS A 79 -3.02 -4.46 -6.09
CA CYS A 79 -3.20 -5.79 -5.47
C CYS A 79 -4.53 -6.42 -5.87
N TYR A 80 -5.63 -5.68 -5.73
CA TYR A 80 -6.95 -6.12 -6.18
C TYR A 80 -6.96 -6.64 -7.62
N ALA A 81 -6.31 -5.90 -8.51
CA ALA A 81 -6.41 -6.19 -9.94
C ALA A 81 -5.43 -7.28 -10.39
N ALA A 82 -4.21 -7.32 -9.85
CA ALA A 82 -3.09 -7.99 -10.48
C ALA A 82 -2.24 -8.90 -9.58
N LEU A 83 -2.46 -8.94 -8.24
CA LEU A 83 -1.62 -9.74 -7.34
C LEU A 83 -1.49 -11.20 -7.79
N ASP A 84 -2.64 -11.89 -7.96
CA ASP A 84 -2.66 -13.31 -8.35
C ASP A 84 -2.00 -13.55 -9.71
N THR A 85 -2.23 -12.62 -10.65
CA THR A 85 -1.65 -12.69 -11.99
C THR A 85 -0.13 -12.58 -11.93
N LEU A 86 0.38 -11.57 -11.22
CA LEU A 86 1.84 -11.35 -11.09
C LEU A 86 2.51 -12.46 -10.29
N ALA A 87 1.84 -12.99 -9.26
CA ALA A 87 2.36 -14.12 -8.49
C ALA A 87 2.51 -15.41 -9.31
N GLN A 88 1.66 -15.60 -10.35
CA GLN A 88 1.76 -16.73 -11.28
C GLN A 88 2.77 -16.49 -12.41
N GLU A 89 2.93 -15.26 -12.85
CA GLU A 89 3.76 -14.90 -14.01
C GLU A 89 5.24 -14.66 -13.65
N LEU A 90 5.54 -14.23 -12.42
CA LEU A 90 6.89 -13.82 -12.04
C LEU A 90 7.68 -14.92 -11.33
N PRO A 91 9.01 -15.02 -11.59
CA PRO A 91 9.86 -16.04 -10.98
C PRO A 91 10.34 -15.68 -9.56
N VAL A 92 9.81 -14.61 -8.97
CA VAL A 92 10.15 -14.12 -7.63
C VAL A 92 8.92 -14.07 -6.75
N PRO A 93 9.06 -14.13 -5.41
CA PRO A 93 7.93 -13.89 -4.51
C PRO A 93 7.28 -12.53 -4.78
N VAL A 94 5.94 -12.52 -4.81
CA VAL A 94 5.13 -11.29 -4.95
C VAL A 94 4.31 -11.13 -3.69
N CYS A 95 4.45 -9.98 -3.03
CA CYS A 95 3.71 -9.62 -1.83
C CYS A 95 2.76 -8.46 -2.12
N GLY A 96 1.55 -8.56 -1.64
CA GLY A 96 0.56 -7.48 -1.65
C GLY A 96 0.26 -7.00 -0.24
N VAL A 97 -0.72 -6.12 -0.12
CA VAL A 97 -1.08 -5.48 1.17
C VAL A 97 -2.43 -5.94 1.74
N ILE A 98 -3.20 -6.75 0.98
CA ILE A 98 -4.59 -7.10 1.34
C ILE A 98 -4.64 -8.22 2.37
N GLU A 99 -3.89 -9.31 2.13
CA GLU A 99 -3.97 -10.52 2.94
C GLU A 99 -3.52 -10.30 4.37
N ASP A 100 -2.37 -9.64 4.55
CA ASP A 100 -1.78 -9.43 5.88
C ASP A 100 -2.60 -8.47 6.73
N ALA A 101 -3.10 -7.39 6.12
CA ALA A 101 -4.04 -6.49 6.77
C ALA A 101 -5.32 -7.23 7.19
N SER A 102 -5.83 -8.13 6.35
CA SER A 102 -7.02 -8.92 6.66
C SER A 102 -6.77 -9.93 7.80
N ARG A 103 -5.63 -10.64 7.79
CA ARG A 103 -5.23 -11.55 8.88
C ARG A 103 -5.09 -10.79 10.19
N ARG A 104 -4.45 -9.63 10.15
CA ARG A 104 -4.30 -8.77 11.32
C ARG A 104 -5.65 -8.29 11.84
N ALA A 105 -6.54 -7.83 10.97
CA ALA A 105 -7.89 -7.40 11.34
C ALA A 105 -8.72 -8.55 11.97
N CYS A 106 -8.63 -9.76 11.40
CA CYS A 106 -9.27 -10.96 11.99
C CYS A 106 -8.78 -11.27 13.40
N ALA A 107 -7.48 -11.10 13.65
CA ALA A 107 -6.89 -11.32 14.96
C ALA A 107 -7.22 -10.19 15.96
N GLN A 108 -7.46 -8.96 15.46
CA GLN A 108 -7.68 -7.77 16.27
C GLN A 108 -9.13 -7.61 16.71
N THR A 109 -10.10 -7.97 15.85
CA THR A 109 -11.54 -7.74 16.15
C THR A 109 -12.03 -8.61 17.28
N HIS A 110 -12.78 -8.01 18.20
CA HIS A 110 -13.43 -8.69 19.31
C HIS A 110 -14.92 -8.94 19.05
N ASN A 111 -15.58 -8.04 18.30
CA ASN A 111 -17.03 -8.14 18.03
C ASN A 111 -17.37 -8.73 16.64
N GLY A 112 -16.34 -9.05 15.84
CA GLY A 112 -16.51 -9.61 14.50
C GLY A 112 -16.98 -8.61 13.44
N ARG A 113 -16.96 -7.31 13.73
CA ARG A 113 -17.37 -6.25 12.78
C ARG A 113 -16.15 -5.46 12.34
N ILE A 114 -15.76 -5.64 11.08
CA ILE A 114 -14.61 -4.99 10.46
C ILE A 114 -15.10 -4.02 9.39
N ALA A 115 -14.61 -2.78 9.43
CA ALA A 115 -14.77 -1.84 8.32
C ALA A 115 -13.51 -1.76 7.49
N VAL A 116 -13.66 -1.59 6.17
CA VAL A 116 -12.57 -1.37 5.22
C VAL A 116 -12.79 -0.02 4.56
N LEU A 117 -11.91 0.93 4.81
CA LEU A 117 -11.88 2.19 4.06
C LEU A 117 -10.98 2.00 2.84
N ALA A 118 -11.48 2.20 1.63
CA ALA A 118 -10.69 1.97 0.43
C ALA A 118 -11.12 2.85 -0.75
N THR A 119 -10.40 2.74 -1.88
CA THR A 119 -10.81 3.38 -3.13
C THR A 119 -12.05 2.69 -3.71
N ALA A 120 -12.74 3.37 -4.63
CA ALA A 120 -13.94 2.81 -5.25
C ALA A 120 -13.65 1.51 -6.02
N ALA A 121 -12.50 1.41 -6.70
CA ALA A 121 -12.13 0.20 -7.43
C ALA A 121 -11.88 -0.98 -6.48
N THR A 122 -11.15 -0.76 -5.37
CA THR A 122 -10.88 -1.80 -4.36
C THR A 122 -12.18 -2.29 -3.73
N VAL A 123 -13.10 -1.38 -3.35
CA VAL A 123 -14.41 -1.74 -2.79
C VAL A 123 -15.26 -2.51 -3.79
N SER A 124 -15.31 -2.08 -5.05
CA SER A 124 -16.12 -2.76 -6.07
C SER A 124 -15.64 -4.19 -6.39
N GLY A 125 -14.39 -4.49 -6.08
CA GLY A 125 -13.80 -5.81 -6.25
C GLY A 125 -14.03 -6.78 -5.10
N HIS A 126 -14.56 -6.31 -3.96
CA HIS A 126 -14.87 -7.08 -2.75
C HIS A 126 -13.71 -7.92 -2.18
N VAL A 127 -12.46 -7.63 -2.59
CA VAL A 127 -11.30 -8.48 -2.26
C VAL A 127 -11.03 -8.58 -0.77
N TYR A 128 -11.25 -7.50 -0.02
CA TYR A 128 -11.11 -7.52 1.43
C TYR A 128 -12.21 -8.37 2.09
N SER A 129 -13.48 -8.15 1.71
CA SER A 129 -14.59 -8.89 2.31
C SER A 129 -14.53 -10.37 1.97
N ASP A 130 -14.15 -10.72 0.73
CA ASP A 130 -13.99 -12.12 0.31
C ASP A 130 -12.85 -12.80 1.07
N PHE A 131 -11.70 -12.15 1.19
CA PHE A 131 -10.57 -12.70 1.92
C PHE A 131 -10.85 -12.81 3.44
N LEU A 132 -11.42 -11.78 4.06
CA LEU A 132 -11.83 -11.79 5.47
C LEU A 132 -12.81 -12.94 5.76
N LYS A 133 -13.84 -13.11 4.93
CA LYS A 133 -14.83 -14.19 5.06
C LYS A 133 -14.25 -15.59 4.79
N SER A 134 -13.22 -15.69 3.93
CA SER A 134 -12.50 -16.95 3.74
C SER A 134 -11.72 -17.39 4.98
N LEU A 135 -11.22 -16.42 5.77
CA LEU A 135 -10.54 -16.67 7.04
C LEU A 135 -11.53 -16.96 8.18
N ARG A 136 -12.61 -16.17 8.25
CA ARG A 136 -13.63 -16.27 9.28
C ARG A 136 -15.01 -15.95 8.69
N PRO A 137 -15.81 -16.98 8.34
CA PRO A 137 -17.12 -16.81 7.69
C PRO A 137 -18.16 -16.05 8.52
N ASP A 138 -17.99 -15.98 9.84
CA ASP A 138 -18.87 -15.27 10.78
C ASP A 138 -18.67 -13.75 10.80
N LEU A 139 -17.62 -13.24 10.16
CA LEU A 139 -17.33 -11.82 10.14
C LEU A 139 -18.39 -11.01 9.39
N CYS A 140 -18.78 -9.90 10.00
CA CYS A 140 -19.52 -8.84 9.33
C CYS A 140 -18.55 -7.80 8.80
N VAL A 141 -18.56 -7.54 7.49
CA VAL A 141 -17.62 -6.62 6.83
C VAL A 141 -18.40 -5.50 6.17
N LEU A 142 -18.02 -4.26 6.48
CA LEU A 142 -18.49 -3.05 5.81
C LEU A 142 -17.34 -2.48 4.95
N GLU A 143 -17.53 -2.41 3.64
CA GLU A 143 -16.59 -1.75 2.73
C GLU A 143 -17.10 -0.33 2.40
N GLN A 144 -16.32 0.67 2.80
CA GLN A 144 -16.65 2.10 2.64
C GLN A 144 -15.75 2.75 1.61
N PRO A 145 -16.28 3.16 0.43
CA PRO A 145 -15.47 3.88 -0.56
C PRO A 145 -15.27 5.33 -0.13
N CYS A 146 -14.00 5.76 0.00
CA CYS A 146 -13.63 7.11 0.42
C CYS A 146 -12.99 7.88 -0.76
N ARG A 147 -13.82 8.31 -1.72
CA ARG A 147 -13.37 8.86 -3.01
C ARG A 147 -12.53 10.12 -2.91
N LEU A 148 -12.73 10.94 -1.87
CA LEU A 148 -12.04 12.23 -1.70
C LEU A 148 -10.82 12.17 -0.78
N PHE A 149 -10.55 11.04 -0.12
CA PHE A 149 -9.38 10.93 0.75
C PHE A 149 -8.05 11.02 -0.02
N VAL A 150 -7.94 10.38 -1.19
CA VAL A 150 -6.72 10.48 -2.02
C VAL A 150 -6.50 11.93 -2.48
N PRO A 151 -7.45 12.61 -3.16
CA PRO A 151 -7.25 13.99 -3.59
C PRO A 151 -6.91 14.97 -2.45
N VAL A 152 -7.52 14.83 -1.29
CA VAL A 152 -7.26 15.74 -0.18
C VAL A 152 -5.86 15.55 0.40
N VAL A 153 -5.38 14.30 0.49
CA VAL A 153 -4.02 14.00 0.93
C VAL A 153 -2.98 14.50 -0.07
N GLU A 154 -3.19 14.26 -1.37
CA GLU A 154 -2.30 14.74 -2.43
C GLU A 154 -2.24 16.27 -2.51
N ALA A 155 -3.31 16.95 -2.11
CA ALA A 155 -3.31 18.41 -1.91
C ALA A 155 -2.55 18.86 -0.63
N GLY A 156 -1.86 17.96 0.07
CA GLY A 156 -1.10 18.25 1.31
C GLY A 156 -1.99 18.46 2.55
N ARG A 157 -3.27 18.07 2.47
CA ARG A 157 -4.24 18.27 3.56
C ARG A 157 -4.56 16.94 4.23
N PHE A 158 -4.00 16.72 5.41
CA PHE A 158 -4.19 15.47 6.18
C PHE A 158 -4.21 15.70 7.70
N SER A 159 -4.03 16.95 8.16
CA SER A 159 -4.15 17.28 9.58
C SER A 159 -5.58 17.03 10.07
N LYS A 160 -5.73 16.46 11.24
CA LYS A 160 -7.05 16.26 11.90
C LYS A 160 -7.74 17.58 12.28
N GLU A 161 -7.00 18.69 12.34
CA GLU A 161 -7.53 20.04 12.56
C GLU A 161 -8.04 20.69 11.26
N ASP A 162 -7.67 20.16 10.09
CA ASP A 162 -8.12 20.69 8.80
C ASP A 162 -9.63 20.53 8.63
N PRO A 163 -10.39 21.62 8.36
CA PRO A 163 -11.85 21.56 8.30
C PRO A 163 -12.38 20.65 7.18
N ILE A 164 -11.66 20.54 6.04
CA ILE A 164 -12.07 19.65 4.94
C ILE A 164 -11.85 18.19 5.35
N VAL A 165 -10.69 17.88 5.94
CA VAL A 165 -10.41 16.53 6.46
C VAL A 165 -11.45 16.11 7.48
N ARG A 166 -11.82 17.00 8.41
CA ARG A 166 -12.86 16.73 9.42
C ARG A 166 -14.22 16.44 8.79
N ILE A 167 -14.65 17.25 7.82
CA ILE A 167 -15.94 17.03 7.13
C ILE A 167 -15.92 15.66 6.42
N LEU A 168 -14.87 15.36 5.68
CA LEU A 168 -14.75 14.09 4.95
C LEU A 168 -14.68 12.88 5.89
N THR A 169 -13.91 12.96 6.98
CA THR A 169 -13.86 11.86 7.96
C THR A 169 -15.20 11.67 8.66
N GLN A 170 -15.90 12.74 9.05
CA GLN A 170 -17.24 12.65 9.64
C GLN A 170 -18.23 11.96 8.69
N GLU A 171 -18.25 12.33 7.43
CA GLU A 171 -19.13 11.76 6.41
C GLU A 171 -18.84 10.27 6.18
N TYR A 172 -17.57 9.93 5.88
CA TYR A 172 -17.21 8.55 5.55
C TYR A 172 -17.22 7.60 6.75
N LEU A 173 -16.98 8.10 7.96
CA LEU A 173 -17.02 7.29 9.16
C LEU A 173 -18.43 7.16 9.77
N ALA A 174 -19.42 7.97 9.34
CA ALA A 174 -20.79 7.84 9.84
C ALA A 174 -21.38 6.43 9.64
N PRO A 175 -21.30 5.80 8.45
CA PRO A 175 -21.72 4.41 8.27
C PRO A 175 -20.91 3.41 9.11
N VAL A 176 -19.60 3.65 9.28
CA VAL A 176 -18.71 2.79 10.07
C VAL A 176 -19.09 2.80 11.54
N ARG A 177 -19.38 3.99 12.09
CA ARG A 177 -19.86 4.13 13.47
C ARG A 177 -21.22 3.45 13.65
N ALA A 178 -22.17 3.68 12.72
CA ALA A 178 -23.50 3.05 12.77
C ALA A 178 -23.42 1.52 12.66
N PHE A 179 -22.45 1.00 11.91
CA PHE A 179 -22.17 -0.43 11.79
C PHE A 179 -21.58 -1.01 13.08
N GLY A 180 -20.90 -0.19 13.91
CA GLY A 180 -20.27 -0.60 15.15
C GLY A 180 -18.99 -1.42 14.93
N ALA A 181 -18.20 -1.08 13.92
CA ALA A 181 -16.89 -1.71 13.70
C ALA A 181 -15.93 -1.40 14.84
N ASP A 182 -15.28 -2.43 15.40
CA ASP A 182 -14.20 -2.29 16.37
C ASP A 182 -12.80 -2.34 15.73
N THR A 183 -12.76 -2.62 14.44
CA THR A 183 -11.54 -2.70 13.65
C THR A 183 -11.77 -2.08 12.28
N ILE A 184 -10.83 -1.22 11.85
CA ILE A 184 -10.88 -0.51 10.57
C ILE A 184 -9.60 -0.78 9.81
N ILE A 185 -9.70 -1.32 8.60
CA ILE A 185 -8.56 -1.47 7.68
C ILE A 185 -8.41 -0.19 6.85
N LEU A 186 -7.20 0.39 6.85
CA LEU A 186 -6.80 1.47 5.98
C LEU A 186 -6.38 0.88 4.62
N GLY A 187 -7.36 0.60 3.76
CA GLY A 187 -7.23 -0.10 2.49
C GLY A 187 -6.79 0.79 1.32
N CYS A 188 -5.99 1.80 1.60
CA CYS A 188 -5.35 2.67 0.61
C CYS A 188 -4.07 3.25 1.19
N THR A 189 -3.04 3.35 0.38
CA THR A 189 -1.70 3.85 0.75
C THR A 189 -1.68 5.29 1.27
N HIS A 190 -2.68 6.10 0.93
CA HIS A 190 -2.81 7.48 1.40
C HIS A 190 -3.42 7.58 2.82
N TYR A 191 -4.21 6.59 3.23
CA TYR A 191 -5.04 6.69 4.44
C TYR A 191 -4.27 6.62 5.76
N PRO A 192 -3.05 6.04 5.86
CA PRO A 192 -2.24 6.17 7.05
C PRO A 192 -1.94 7.61 7.46
N LEU A 193 -1.87 8.56 6.50
CA LEU A 193 -1.71 9.98 6.80
C LEU A 193 -2.96 10.61 7.44
N LEU A 194 -4.14 10.04 7.17
CA LEU A 194 -5.41 10.44 7.77
C LEU A 194 -5.73 9.69 9.08
N ALA A 195 -4.87 8.74 9.51
CA ALA A 195 -5.13 7.92 10.68
C ALA A 195 -5.50 8.73 11.95
N PRO A 196 -4.84 9.88 12.25
CA PRO A 196 -5.23 10.70 13.41
C PRO A 196 -6.65 11.27 13.32
N ALA A 197 -7.11 11.64 12.11
CA ALA A 197 -8.46 12.15 11.89
C ALA A 197 -9.50 11.01 11.92
N ILE A 198 -9.17 9.85 11.35
CA ILE A 198 -10.01 8.64 11.39
C ILE A 198 -10.18 8.16 12.83
N ALA A 199 -9.09 8.09 13.61
CA ALA A 199 -9.14 7.70 15.01
C ALA A 199 -9.98 8.65 15.88
N GLN A 200 -9.99 9.94 15.55
CA GLN A 200 -10.84 10.92 16.26
C GLN A 200 -12.33 10.64 16.04
N GLU A 201 -12.72 10.20 14.84
CA GLU A 201 -14.12 9.91 14.49
C GLU A 201 -14.55 8.48 14.89
N ALA A 202 -13.62 7.56 15.11
CA ALA A 202 -13.85 6.19 15.53
C ALA A 202 -12.87 5.75 16.64
N PRO A 203 -12.94 6.39 17.83
CA PRO A 203 -11.91 6.21 18.88
C PRO A 203 -11.88 4.80 19.49
N GLU A 204 -12.97 4.05 19.37
CA GLU A 204 -13.06 2.67 19.89
C GLU A 204 -12.54 1.63 18.89
N ALA A 205 -12.25 2.02 17.64
CA ALA A 205 -11.82 1.09 16.61
C ALA A 205 -10.29 1.05 16.48
N ALA A 206 -9.74 -0.17 16.43
CA ALA A 206 -8.34 -0.37 16.08
C ALA A 206 -8.14 -0.10 14.58
N LEU A 207 -7.12 0.69 14.24
CA LEU A 207 -6.75 0.97 12.85
C LEU A 207 -5.65 0.00 12.40
N ILE A 208 -5.85 -0.63 11.25
CA ILE A 208 -4.90 -1.54 10.61
C ILE A 208 -4.31 -0.86 9.38
N ASP A 209 -3.01 -0.58 9.41
CA ASP A 209 -2.24 -0.04 8.28
C ASP A 209 -1.81 -1.18 7.36
N SER A 210 -2.41 -1.28 6.19
CA SER A 210 -2.15 -2.37 5.24
C SER A 210 -0.69 -2.44 4.77
N GLY A 211 -0.04 -1.28 4.60
CA GLY A 211 1.38 -1.22 4.23
C GLY A 211 2.31 -1.68 5.36
N ALA A 212 1.99 -1.36 6.60
CA ALA A 212 2.78 -1.78 7.76
C ALA A 212 2.71 -3.31 7.97
N GLU A 213 1.53 -3.90 7.90
CA GLU A 213 1.37 -5.36 8.04
C GLU A 213 2.09 -6.12 6.92
N ALA A 214 1.98 -5.64 5.68
CA ALA A 214 2.69 -6.24 4.55
C ALA A 214 4.22 -6.11 4.67
N ALA A 215 4.74 -5.00 5.19
CA ALA A 215 6.18 -4.85 5.42
C ALA A 215 6.72 -5.92 6.40
N VAL A 216 5.95 -6.26 7.45
CA VAL A 216 6.29 -7.35 8.38
C VAL A 216 6.31 -8.69 7.64
N HIS A 217 5.35 -8.95 6.76
CA HIS A 217 5.30 -10.19 5.98
C HIS A 217 6.48 -10.28 4.98
N VAL A 218 6.84 -9.19 4.30
CA VAL A 218 8.04 -9.17 3.45
C VAL A 218 9.28 -9.59 4.23
N ALA A 219 9.47 -9.03 5.44
CA ALA A 219 10.59 -9.42 6.30
C ALA A 219 10.59 -10.92 6.65
N SER A 220 9.41 -11.48 6.93
CA SER A 220 9.22 -12.92 7.19
C SER A 220 9.63 -13.78 5.98
N ILE A 221 9.16 -13.42 4.79
CA ILE A 221 9.49 -14.14 3.54
C ILE A 221 11.01 -14.12 3.29
N LEU A 222 11.67 -12.98 3.47
CA LEU A 222 13.12 -12.90 3.29
C LEU A 222 13.87 -13.84 4.25
N ALA A 223 13.45 -13.87 5.52
CA ALA A 223 14.06 -14.72 6.52
C ALA A 223 13.80 -16.22 6.23
N GLU A 224 12.56 -16.60 5.93
CA GLU A 224 12.16 -17.98 5.68
C GLU A 224 12.79 -18.57 4.43
N LYS A 225 12.94 -17.75 3.38
CA LYS A 225 13.51 -18.18 2.09
C LYS A 225 15.03 -17.99 2.01
N GLY A 226 15.67 -17.43 3.04
CA GLY A 226 17.11 -17.13 3.02
C GLY A 226 17.48 -16.08 1.96
N LEU A 227 16.61 -15.11 1.75
CA LEU A 227 16.77 -14.02 0.77
C LEU A 227 17.26 -12.71 1.39
N SER A 228 17.54 -12.68 2.70
CA SER A 228 18.06 -11.48 3.35
C SER A 228 19.44 -11.09 2.82
N ASN A 229 19.75 -9.80 2.81
CA ASN A 229 21.08 -9.31 2.46
C ASN A 229 22.11 -9.61 3.56
N LEU A 230 23.38 -9.32 3.30
CA LEU A 230 24.45 -9.49 4.28
C LEU A 230 24.16 -8.68 5.57
N PRO A 231 24.47 -9.20 6.75
CA PRO A 231 24.11 -8.54 8.03
C PRO A 231 24.69 -7.13 8.19
N ASP A 232 25.87 -6.85 7.61
CA ASP A 232 26.57 -5.56 7.70
C ASP A 232 26.32 -4.67 6.48
N HIS A 233 25.47 -5.10 5.52
CA HIS A 233 25.13 -4.30 4.36
C HIS A 233 24.28 -3.11 4.76
N LYS A 234 24.63 -1.92 4.27
CA LYS A 234 23.81 -0.71 4.38
C LYS A 234 23.00 -0.58 3.12
N GLY A 235 21.71 -0.87 3.22
CA GLY A 235 20.82 -0.83 2.07
C GLY A 235 20.76 0.56 1.43
N GLY A 236 20.77 0.58 0.10
CA GLY A 236 20.56 1.77 -0.72
C GLY A 236 19.11 1.90 -1.15
N VAL A 237 18.75 3.12 -1.58
CA VAL A 237 17.40 3.41 -2.11
C VAL A 237 17.51 4.10 -3.46
N ARG A 238 16.68 3.69 -4.42
CA ARG A 238 16.50 4.36 -5.71
C ARG A 238 15.01 4.54 -5.98
N TYR A 239 14.66 5.69 -6.55
CA TYR A 239 13.28 6.02 -6.90
C TYR A 239 13.16 6.23 -8.40
N TYR A 240 12.10 5.69 -8.97
CA TYR A 240 11.76 5.85 -10.38
C TYR A 240 10.31 6.30 -10.51
N VAL A 241 10.05 7.15 -11.49
CA VAL A 241 8.71 7.68 -11.76
C VAL A 241 8.42 7.68 -13.25
N SER A 242 7.15 7.58 -13.63
CA SER A 242 6.73 7.64 -15.03
C SER A 242 6.46 9.06 -15.54
N ASP A 243 6.44 10.07 -14.65
CA ASP A 243 6.21 11.48 -15.00
C ASP A 243 7.20 12.41 -14.28
N SER A 244 6.79 13.60 -13.87
CA SER A 244 7.61 14.69 -13.33
C SER A 244 8.41 14.26 -12.09
N VAL A 245 9.74 14.37 -12.18
CA VAL A 245 10.67 14.17 -11.05
C VAL A 245 10.50 15.28 -10.02
N GLU A 246 10.28 16.52 -10.48
CA GLU A 246 10.13 17.70 -9.63
C GLU A 246 8.88 17.58 -8.75
N ASP A 247 7.74 17.19 -9.31
CA ASP A 247 6.48 17.05 -8.58
C ASP A 247 6.56 15.89 -7.58
N PHE A 248 7.16 14.77 -7.99
CA PHE A 248 7.39 13.64 -7.09
C PHE A 248 8.30 14.05 -5.92
N THR A 249 9.44 14.68 -6.20
CA THR A 249 10.40 15.10 -5.18
C THR A 249 9.78 16.10 -4.21
N GLY A 250 8.99 17.05 -4.73
CA GLY A 250 8.30 18.06 -3.91
C GLY A 250 7.27 17.46 -2.95
N SER A 251 6.61 16.38 -3.36
CA SER A 251 5.53 15.77 -2.58
C SER A 251 5.95 14.55 -1.77
N ALA A 252 7.03 13.87 -2.14
CA ALA A 252 7.45 12.60 -1.52
C ALA A 252 7.69 12.71 -0.01
N SER A 253 8.23 13.84 0.46
CA SER A 253 8.50 14.09 1.88
C SER A 253 7.23 14.06 2.75
N ILE A 254 6.05 14.37 2.17
CA ILE A 254 4.75 14.29 2.85
C ILE A 254 4.47 12.83 3.24
N PHE A 255 4.70 11.90 2.32
CA PHE A 255 4.43 10.48 2.51
C PHE A 255 5.53 9.77 3.30
N LEU A 256 6.79 10.14 3.07
CA LEU A 256 7.94 9.59 3.79
C LEU A 256 8.10 10.16 5.20
N GLN A 257 7.57 11.36 5.47
CA GLN A 257 7.79 12.13 6.71
C GLN A 257 9.27 12.47 6.97
N HIS A 258 10.11 12.33 5.94
CA HIS A 258 11.53 12.74 5.91
C HIS A 258 11.94 13.01 4.44
N PRO A 259 13.08 13.69 4.21
CA PRO A 259 13.61 13.86 2.84
C PRO A 259 13.91 12.52 2.15
N LEU A 260 13.89 12.53 0.82
CA LEU A 260 14.32 11.39 -0.01
C LEU A 260 15.77 10.98 0.32
N GLU A 261 16.02 9.67 0.42
CA GLU A 261 17.34 9.12 0.74
C GLU A 261 18.20 8.82 -0.50
N GLY A 262 17.65 8.92 -1.69
CA GLY A 262 18.32 8.52 -2.93
C GLY A 262 17.86 9.31 -4.15
N PRO A 263 18.45 9.05 -5.32
CA PRO A 263 18.11 9.72 -6.56
C PRO A 263 16.70 9.32 -7.05
N VAL A 264 16.07 10.27 -7.75
CA VAL A 264 14.81 10.05 -8.48
C VAL A 264 15.10 10.15 -9.96
N GLU A 265 14.67 9.17 -10.73
CA GLU A 265 14.82 9.13 -12.17
C GLU A 265 13.47 8.95 -12.86
N ARG A 266 13.27 9.69 -13.96
CA ARG A 266 12.10 9.49 -14.83
C ARG A 266 12.36 8.38 -15.83
N ILE A 267 11.36 7.52 -16.03
CA ILE A 267 11.38 6.49 -17.07
C ILE A 267 10.16 6.56 -17.97
N ASP A 268 10.28 6.05 -19.17
CA ASP A 268 9.15 5.84 -20.09
C ASP A 268 8.61 4.42 -19.88
N ILE A 269 7.54 4.33 -19.10
CA ILE A 269 6.94 3.04 -18.71
C ILE A 269 6.27 2.31 -19.90
N GLU A 270 5.94 3.01 -20.99
CA GLU A 270 5.33 2.38 -22.17
C GLU A 270 6.33 1.51 -22.97
N LYS A 271 7.62 1.49 -22.58
CA LYS A 271 8.63 0.59 -23.15
C LYS A 271 8.67 -0.80 -22.51
N PHE A 272 7.88 -1.04 -21.48
CA PHE A 272 7.85 -2.28 -20.68
C PHE A 272 6.45 -2.96 -20.72
#